data_78d4ca823c97f09317f9e237de3ed872
#
_entry.id   78d4ca823c97f09317f9e237de3ed872
#
_cell.length_a   1.000
_cell.length_b   1.000
_cell.length_c   1.000
_cell.angle_alpha   90.00
_cell.angle_beta   90.00
_cell.angle_gamma   90.00
#
_symmetry.space_group_name_H-M   'P 1'
#
loop_
_entity.id
_entity.type
_entity.pdbx_description
1 polymer ?
#
loop_
_entity_poly.entity_id
_entity_poly.type
_entity_poly.pdbx_seq_one_letter_code
_entity_poly.pdbx_strand_id
1 'polypeptide(L)' 'MKIYYQGSPGAYSHLAALEVYPQATILPCKTFDECFEKAEQDHQARIIIPESNRITGNI' A
#
# COMPACT_ATOMS: atom_id res chain seq x y z
N MET A 1 5.96 -4.78 10.09
CA MET A 1 5.98 -4.48 8.67
C MET A 1 5.10 -3.29 8.36
N LYS A 2 5.57 -2.43 7.50
CA LYS A 2 4.81 -1.24 7.12
C LYS A 2 4.34 -1.38 5.68
N ILE A 3 3.12 -0.95 5.42
CA ILE A 3 2.57 -0.98 4.08
C ILE A 3 2.05 0.40 3.75
N TYR A 4 2.54 0.95 2.66
CA TYR A 4 2.14 2.28 2.20
C TYR A 4 1.17 2.14 1.03
N TYR A 5 0.21 3.03 0.98
CA TYR A 5 -0.74 3.05 -0.11
C TYR A 5 -1.12 4.49 -0.43
N GLN A 6 -1.54 4.72 -1.64
CA GLN A 6 -1.95 6.04 -2.07
C GLN A 6 -3.47 6.15 -1.86
N GLY A 7 -3.88 7.11 -1.05
CA GLY A 7 -5.30 7.29 -0.80
C GLY A 7 -5.57 7.72 0.62
N SER A 8 -6.82 7.63 1.01
CA SER A 8 -7.26 8.04 2.34
C SER A 8 -7.42 6.84 3.25
N PRO A 9 -7.30 7.05 4.56
CA PRO A 9 -7.59 5.96 5.50
C PRO A 9 -9.01 5.47 5.31
N GLY A 10 -9.17 4.16 5.32
CA GLY A 10 -10.48 3.58 5.10
C GLY A 10 -10.80 3.31 3.66
N ALA A 11 -9.91 3.70 2.75
CA ALA A 11 -10.13 3.41 1.35
C ALA A 11 -10.04 1.91 1.09
N TYR A 12 -10.43 1.53 -0.11
CA TYR A 12 -10.45 0.13 -0.46
C TYR A 12 -9.06 -0.52 -0.31
N SER A 13 -8.04 0.20 -0.72
CA SER A 13 -6.67 -0.32 -0.59
C SER A 13 -6.31 -0.58 0.86
N HIS A 14 -6.76 0.31 1.75
CA HIS A 14 -6.50 0.14 3.17
C HIS A 14 -7.15 -1.14 3.69
N LEU A 15 -8.40 -1.36 3.33
CA LEU A 15 -9.11 -2.55 3.78
C LEU A 15 -8.51 -3.82 3.21
N ALA A 16 -8.11 -3.77 1.95
CA ALA A 16 -7.49 -4.93 1.33
C ALA A 16 -6.17 -5.28 2.01
N ALA A 17 -5.40 -4.26 2.35
CA ALA A 17 -4.12 -4.50 3.02
C ALA A 17 -4.33 -5.11 4.39
N LEU A 18 -5.33 -4.64 5.11
CA LEU A 18 -5.61 -5.21 6.44
C LEU A 18 -6.03 -6.66 6.35
N GLU A 19 -6.73 -7.01 5.29
CA GLU A 19 -7.19 -8.37 5.13
C GLU A 19 -6.04 -9.33 4.87
N VAL A 20 -5.09 -8.88 4.06
CA VAL A 20 -3.94 -9.73 3.70
C VAL A 20 -2.88 -9.70 4.79
N TYR A 21 -2.68 -8.55 5.39
CA TYR A 21 -1.63 -8.37 6.40
C TYR A 21 -2.23 -7.73 7.65
N PRO A 22 -2.98 -8.48 8.43
CA PRO A 22 -3.68 -7.89 9.57
C PRO A 22 -2.77 -7.32 10.64
N GLN A 23 -1.53 -7.76 10.67
CA GLN A 23 -0.62 -7.27 11.70
C GLN A 23 0.30 -6.16 11.22
N ALA A 24 0.16 -5.75 9.99
CA ALA A 24 1.00 -4.72 9.45
C ALA A 24 0.48 -3.34 9.79
N THR A 25 1.37 -2.36 9.76
CA THR A 25 1.00 -0.98 9.93
C THR A 25 0.69 -0.42 8.55
N ILE A 26 -0.54 0.03 8.33
CA ILE A 26 -0.98 0.51 7.04
C ILE A 26 -0.97 2.02 7.07
N LEU A 27 -0.22 2.64 6.17
CA LEU A 27 0.01 4.07 6.18
C LEU A 27 -0.40 4.71 4.86
N PRO A 28 -1.23 5.74 4.89
CA PRO A 28 -1.66 6.41 3.66
C PRO A 28 -0.62 7.42 3.18
N CYS A 29 -0.54 7.58 1.88
CA CYS A 29 0.30 8.59 1.25
C CYS A 29 -0.52 9.36 0.25
N LYS A 30 -0.12 10.58 -0.02
CA LYS A 30 -0.86 11.42 -0.93
C LYS A 30 -0.61 11.02 -2.39
N THR A 31 0.57 10.59 -2.69
CA THR A 31 0.93 10.22 -4.06
C THR A 31 1.74 8.94 -4.04
N PHE A 32 1.81 8.32 -5.21
CA PHE A 32 2.64 7.13 -5.34
C PHE A 32 4.12 7.47 -5.17
N ASP A 33 4.53 8.64 -5.62
CA ASP A 33 5.91 9.06 -5.42
C ASP A 33 6.26 9.07 -3.95
N GLU A 34 5.36 9.55 -3.13
CA GLU A 34 5.57 9.54 -1.70
C GLU A 34 5.69 8.13 -1.16
N CYS A 35 4.86 7.23 -1.67
CA CYS A 35 4.93 5.84 -1.25
C CYS A 35 6.29 5.23 -1.57
N PHE A 36 6.77 5.47 -2.77
CA PHE A 36 8.06 4.92 -3.18
C PHE A 36 9.20 5.51 -2.35
N GLU A 37 9.09 6.79 -2.07
CA GLU A 37 10.11 7.47 -1.28
C GLU A 37 10.22 6.85 0.11
N LYS A 38 9.08 6.64 0.73
CA LYS A 38 9.08 6.07 2.07
C LYS A 38 9.52 4.62 2.07
N ALA A 39 9.14 3.89 1.05
CA ALA A 39 9.53 2.49 0.97
C ALA A 39 11.04 2.34 0.75
N GLU A 40 11.64 3.30 0.06
CA GLU A 40 13.09 3.25 -0.12
C GLU A 40 13.83 3.40 1.19
N GLN A 41 13.24 4.09 2.12
CA GLN A 41 13.87 4.31 3.41
C GLN A 41 13.70 3.14 4.36
N ASP A 42 12.86 2.19 3.99
CA ASP A 42 12.59 1.04 4.84
C ASP A 42 12.51 -0.20 3.98
N HIS A 43 13.55 -1.00 4.05
CA HIS A 43 13.65 -2.19 3.20
C HIS A 43 12.54 -3.19 3.43
N GLN A 44 11.89 -3.13 4.57
CA GLN A 44 10.83 -4.07 4.88
C GLN A 44 9.46 -3.52 4.53
N ALA A 45 9.39 -2.29 4.06
CA ALA A 45 8.12 -1.69 3.72
C ALA A 45 7.63 -2.23 2.39
N ARG A 46 6.31 -2.22 2.22
CA ARG A 46 5.68 -2.63 0.99
C ARG A 46 4.75 -1.54 0.50
N ILE A 47 4.42 -1.58 -0.75
CA ILE A 47 3.53 -0.61 -1.36
C ILE A 47 2.40 -1.35 -2.02
N ILE A 48 1.18 -0.86 -1.82
CA ILE A 48 0.02 -1.42 -2.48
C ILE A 48 -0.39 -0.50 -3.60
N ILE A 49 -0.44 -1.04 -4.80
CA ILE A 49 -0.81 -0.29 -5.98
C ILE A 49 -2.09 -0.91 -6.52
N PRO A 50 -3.20 -0.19 -6.46
CA PRO A 50 -4.45 -0.75 -6.95
C PRO A 50 -4.45 -0.88 -8.47
N GLU A 51 -4.99 -1.99 -8.93
CA GLU A 51 -5.21 -2.21 -10.34
C GLU A 51 -6.68 -1.94 -10.60
N SER A 52 -6.96 -0.95 -11.36
CA SER A 52 -8.32 -0.45 -11.43
C SER A 52 -9.30 -1.48 -11.98
N ASN A 53 -8.93 -2.20 -13.02
CA ASN A 53 -9.89 -3.16 -13.56
C ASN A 53 -9.21 -4.34 -14.19
N ARG A 54 -8.10 -4.71 -13.63
CA ARG A 54 -7.33 -5.80 -14.18
C ARG A 54 -6.91 -6.71 -13.07
N ILE A 55 -6.77 -7.92 -13.42
CA ILE A 55 -6.28 -8.89 -12.47
C ILE A 55 -5.03 -9.47 -13.02
N THR A 56 -4.06 -8.67 -13.17
CA THR A 56 -2.81 -9.17 -13.66
C THR A 56 -2.13 -10.01 -12.62
N GLY A 57 -2.20 -9.59 -11.40
CA GLY A 57 -1.70 -10.40 -10.34
C GLY A 57 -0.20 -10.57 -10.27
N ASN A 58 0.51 -10.06 -11.19
CA ASN A 58 1.95 -10.28 -11.17
C ASN A 58 2.69 -9.00 -11.38
N ILE A 59 2.23 -8.01 -10.80
CA ILE A 59 2.87 -6.72 -10.93
C ILE A 59 4.23 -6.71 -10.28
#